data_b45b3a65e79c38fc8f5626c1697028f0
#
_entry.id   b45b3a65e79c38fc8f5626c1697028f0
#
_cell.length_a   1.000
_cell.length_b   1.000
_cell.length_c   1.000
_cell.angle_alpha   90.00
_cell.angle_beta   90.00
_cell.angle_gamma   90.00
#
_symmetry.space_group_name_H-M   'P 1'
#
loop_
_entity.id
_entity.type
_entity.pdbx_description
1 polymer ?
#
loop_
_entity_poly.entity_id
_entity_poly.type
_entity_poly.pdbx_seq_one_letter_code
_entity_poly.pdbx_strand_id
1 'polypeptide(L)'
;MAYSSMEACLLDLERNGMLLRIKEEVDPYLEMAAIHLRIFESKGPAILFEKVKGSKYRAASNIFGTLERSEFIFRDTLPAVKQLIDIKINPLAAIQHPLKTLSALPAALHAIPCKNPINQPVLFEEINISDLPLIQHHPMDGGAFVTLPLVYTEDIDKPGMGNSNLGMYRIQLNGNDYILNKEVGLHYQLHRGIGVHQTKANHKGLPLKVSCFIGGPPAHTVAAVMPLPEGMSEMNFAGVLAAKRFGYTYVDGFCVSTDADFVITGEVFPGENKPEGPFGDHLGYYSLQHPFPVMKVHKVFAKKNAIWAFTVVGRPPQEDTSFGQLIHHITGAAVSNEIPGLKEVHAVDAAGVHPLLLAIGSERYTPYLDNKKPAEILTIANHILGTGQLSLAKFLWITAESITSQKDNATLVSNNSVATTVPSVHKVDEFLQYMLCRMDFSNDLHFHTKTTMDTLDYSGDDLNSGSKLVLAAYGNQRRKLATILPEKITSLNAQAHIIMPGVIAISAEKETVYSIQEKLKGQGEDLLEKQGVTIIIITENPAWMAEDFNNFIWATFTRVNPANDIEGVDSGIENKHWGCKGPLIFDATIKKHHAPAMEKNMEVEKRVTSLLKKYGF
;
A
#
# COMPACT_ATOMS: atom_id res chain seq x y z
N MET A 1 -12.74 -7.98 24.62
CA MET A 1 -13.80 -8.83 24.01
C MET A 1 -13.63 -8.81 22.51
N ALA A 2 -13.64 -9.97 21.87
CA ALA A 2 -13.67 -10.02 20.41
C ALA A 2 -15.04 -9.56 19.89
N TYR A 3 -15.08 -8.82 18.80
CA TYR A 3 -16.33 -8.27 18.26
C TYR A 3 -17.02 -9.27 17.33
N SER A 4 -18.29 -9.51 17.56
CA SER A 4 -19.12 -10.37 16.71
C SER A 4 -19.72 -9.66 15.49
N SER A 5 -19.62 -8.33 15.42
CA SER A 5 -20.18 -7.50 14.36
C SER A 5 -19.51 -6.12 14.32
N MET A 6 -19.69 -5.39 13.22
CA MET A 6 -19.29 -3.98 13.10
C MET A 6 -19.95 -3.10 14.17
N GLU A 7 -21.24 -3.27 14.42
CA GLU A 7 -21.96 -2.50 15.44
C GLU A 7 -21.37 -2.67 16.84
N ALA A 8 -21.00 -3.90 17.22
CA ALA A 8 -20.37 -4.16 18.52
C ALA A 8 -19.02 -3.44 18.65
N CYS A 9 -18.23 -3.40 17.58
CA CYS A 9 -16.98 -2.64 17.54
C CYS A 9 -17.22 -1.14 17.69
N LEU A 10 -18.11 -0.56 16.90
CA LEU A 10 -18.41 0.88 16.94
C LEU A 10 -18.94 1.32 18.31
N LEU A 11 -19.77 0.50 18.96
CA LEU A 11 -20.26 0.79 20.33
C LEU A 11 -19.14 0.77 21.36
N ASP A 12 -18.14 -0.11 21.20
CA ASP A 12 -16.99 -0.12 22.11
C ASP A 12 -16.06 1.07 21.85
N LEU A 13 -15.81 1.43 20.59
CA LEU A 13 -15.09 2.65 20.23
C LEU A 13 -15.77 3.90 20.80
N GLU A 14 -17.11 3.96 20.73
CA GLU A 14 -17.89 5.09 21.29
C GLU A 14 -17.70 5.22 22.81
N ARG A 15 -17.79 4.10 23.54
CA ARG A 15 -17.59 4.06 25.00
C ARG A 15 -16.18 4.53 25.41
N ASN A 16 -15.21 4.38 24.54
CA ASN A 16 -13.82 4.77 24.77
C ASN A 16 -13.44 6.11 24.11
N GLY A 17 -14.41 6.89 23.62
CA GLY A 17 -14.16 8.20 23.02
C GLY A 17 -13.47 8.16 21.65
N MET A 18 -13.51 7.00 20.97
CA MET A 18 -12.86 6.78 19.67
C MET A 18 -13.85 6.75 18.49
N LEU A 19 -15.09 7.22 18.69
CA LEU A 19 -16.14 7.29 17.65
C LEU A 19 -16.75 8.69 17.60
N LEU A 20 -16.84 9.24 16.40
CA LEU A 20 -17.64 10.41 16.07
C LEU A 20 -18.95 9.96 15.42
N ARG A 21 -20.09 10.36 15.99
CA ARG A 21 -21.41 10.07 15.44
C ARG A 21 -22.00 11.32 14.78
N ILE A 22 -22.15 11.27 13.44
CA ILE A 22 -22.75 12.35 12.64
C ILE A 22 -24.24 12.06 12.49
N LYS A 23 -25.07 12.95 13.03
CA LYS A 23 -26.53 12.78 13.08
C LYS A 23 -27.27 13.46 11.92
N GLU A 24 -26.62 14.42 11.28
CA GLU A 24 -27.12 15.08 10.08
C GLU A 24 -27.17 14.11 8.90
N GLU A 25 -28.06 14.38 7.95
CA GLU A 25 -28.04 13.68 6.67
C GLU A 25 -26.84 14.13 5.85
N VAL A 26 -26.06 13.17 5.34
CA VAL A 26 -24.85 13.42 4.56
C VAL A 26 -25.00 12.82 3.15
N ASP A 27 -24.58 13.56 2.14
CA ASP A 27 -24.62 13.11 0.75
C ASP A 27 -23.52 12.08 0.48
N PRO A 28 -23.84 10.88 -0.05
CA PRO A 28 -22.83 9.91 -0.45
C PRO A 28 -21.97 10.37 -1.64
N TYR A 29 -22.44 11.38 -2.40
CA TYR A 29 -21.66 11.98 -3.45
C TYR A 29 -20.64 12.99 -2.88
N LEU A 30 -19.39 12.59 -2.80
CA LEU A 30 -18.21 13.35 -2.36
C LEU A 30 -18.20 13.81 -0.89
N GLU A 31 -19.36 14.12 -0.26
CA GLU A 31 -19.40 14.75 1.04
C GLU A 31 -18.96 13.79 2.16
N MET A 32 -19.41 12.52 2.12
CA MET A 32 -18.96 11.49 3.07
C MET A 32 -17.45 11.24 2.98
N ALA A 33 -16.90 11.23 1.76
CA ALA A 33 -15.46 11.08 1.53
C ALA A 33 -14.67 12.28 2.05
N ALA A 34 -15.13 13.50 1.79
CA ALA A 34 -14.46 14.72 2.28
C ALA A 34 -14.48 14.81 3.82
N ILE A 35 -15.56 14.38 4.47
CA ILE A 35 -15.63 14.26 5.93
C ILE A 35 -14.60 13.25 6.43
N HIS A 36 -14.56 12.06 5.83
CA HIS A 36 -13.58 11.02 6.19
C HIS A 36 -12.15 11.55 6.11
N LEU A 37 -11.76 12.13 4.97
CA LEU A 37 -10.41 12.66 4.74
C LEU A 37 -10.03 13.72 5.78
N ARG A 38 -10.92 14.66 6.07
CA ARG A 38 -10.69 15.72 7.06
C ARG A 38 -10.48 15.17 8.48
N ILE A 39 -11.29 14.19 8.89
CA ILE A 39 -11.17 13.54 10.20
C ILE A 39 -9.88 12.70 10.24
N PHE A 40 -9.57 11.97 9.18
CA PHE A 40 -8.33 11.19 9.09
C PHE A 40 -7.08 12.08 9.17
N GLU A 41 -7.00 13.17 8.39
CA GLU A 41 -5.90 14.16 8.40
C GLU A 41 -5.64 14.72 9.81
N SER A 42 -6.70 14.89 10.62
CA SER A 42 -6.61 15.33 12.02
C SER A 42 -6.29 14.20 13.01
N LYS A 43 -6.02 12.98 12.55
CA LYS A 43 -5.90 11.75 13.38
C LYS A 43 -7.12 11.53 14.28
N GLY A 44 -8.28 11.93 13.78
CA GLY A 44 -9.56 11.90 14.50
C GLY A 44 -10.14 10.49 14.65
N PRO A 45 -11.30 10.37 15.32
CA PRO A 45 -11.96 9.10 15.65
C PRO A 45 -12.50 8.39 14.41
N ALA A 46 -12.95 7.13 14.58
CA ALA A 46 -13.84 6.45 13.64
C ALA A 46 -15.14 7.25 13.48
N ILE A 47 -15.79 7.12 12.33
CA ILE A 47 -16.98 7.91 11.99
C ILE A 47 -18.17 6.97 11.79
N LEU A 48 -19.32 7.29 12.39
CA LEU A 48 -20.60 6.66 12.11
C LEU A 48 -21.57 7.71 11.55
N PHE A 49 -21.96 7.54 10.30
CA PHE A 49 -22.99 8.34 9.63
C PHE A 49 -24.37 7.72 9.90
N GLU A 50 -25.21 8.40 10.68
CA GLU A 50 -26.55 7.90 11.05
C GLU A 50 -27.54 7.97 9.90
N LYS A 51 -27.38 8.94 9.00
CA LYS A 51 -28.28 9.21 7.89
C LYS A 51 -27.50 9.44 6.62
N VAL A 52 -27.62 8.52 5.68
CA VAL A 52 -27.05 8.64 4.35
C VAL A 52 -28.17 9.01 3.38
N LYS A 53 -28.02 10.12 2.66
CA LYS A 53 -29.00 10.57 1.68
C LYS A 53 -29.25 9.49 0.62
N GLY A 54 -30.52 9.15 0.41
CA GLY A 54 -30.90 8.15 -0.59
C GLY A 54 -30.78 6.69 -0.14
N SER A 55 -30.32 6.40 1.08
CA SER A 55 -30.26 5.04 1.63
C SER A 55 -30.84 4.99 3.05
N LYS A 56 -31.47 3.86 3.40
CA LYS A 56 -31.95 3.61 4.77
C LYS A 56 -30.84 3.10 5.69
N TYR A 57 -29.68 2.79 5.16
CA TYR A 57 -28.58 2.18 5.90
C TYR A 57 -27.61 3.24 6.43
N ARG A 58 -27.11 2.99 7.64
CA ARG A 58 -26.00 3.73 8.22
C ARG A 58 -24.69 3.37 7.51
N ALA A 59 -23.68 4.24 7.61
CA ALA A 59 -22.35 3.94 7.11
C ALA A 59 -21.29 4.26 8.16
N ALA A 60 -20.15 3.56 8.10
CA ALA A 60 -19.02 3.80 9.00
C ALA A 60 -17.71 3.84 8.23
N SER A 61 -16.83 4.75 8.65
CA SER A 61 -15.50 4.89 8.04
C SER A 61 -14.43 5.30 9.06
N ASN A 62 -13.20 5.39 8.60
CA ASN A 62 -12.04 5.71 9.44
C ASN A 62 -11.93 4.76 10.66
N ILE A 63 -12.36 3.52 10.50
CA ILE A 63 -12.41 2.52 11.57
C ILE A 63 -10.99 2.16 12.00
N PHE A 64 -10.08 2.01 11.03
CA PHE A 64 -8.69 1.64 11.21
C PHE A 64 -7.72 2.81 11.00
N GLY A 65 -8.18 4.05 11.01
CA GLY A 65 -7.43 5.23 10.60
C GLY A 65 -6.26 5.64 11.50
N THR A 66 -6.00 4.93 12.60
CA THR A 66 -4.76 5.04 13.37
C THR A 66 -4.31 3.66 13.85
N LEU A 67 -2.99 3.45 13.95
CA LEU A 67 -2.44 2.19 14.48
C LEU A 67 -2.93 1.92 15.90
N GLU A 68 -2.95 2.95 16.77
CA GLU A 68 -3.44 2.84 18.15
C GLU A 68 -4.88 2.31 18.21
N ARG A 69 -5.77 2.85 17.38
CA ARG A 69 -7.17 2.39 17.32
C ARG A 69 -7.28 0.97 16.76
N SER A 70 -6.47 0.63 15.76
CA SER A 70 -6.41 -0.71 15.21
C SER A 70 -5.91 -1.72 16.24
N GLU A 71 -4.89 -1.38 17.02
CA GLU A 71 -4.40 -2.20 18.14
C GLU A 71 -5.47 -2.31 19.25
N PHE A 72 -6.18 -1.22 19.55
CA PHE A 72 -7.29 -1.24 20.50
C PHE A 72 -8.41 -2.19 20.05
N ILE A 73 -8.77 -2.18 18.77
CA ILE A 73 -9.80 -3.08 18.22
C ILE A 73 -9.41 -4.54 18.44
N PHE A 74 -8.13 -4.89 18.27
CA PHE A 74 -7.65 -6.27 18.38
C PHE A 74 -6.89 -6.56 19.68
N ARG A 75 -6.96 -5.69 20.71
CA ARG A 75 -6.18 -5.77 21.96
C ARG A 75 -6.24 -7.13 22.66
N ASP A 76 -7.37 -7.81 22.58
CA ASP A 76 -7.57 -9.11 23.25
C ASP A 76 -7.11 -10.31 22.41
N THR A 77 -6.91 -10.12 21.10
CA THR A 77 -6.64 -11.22 20.16
C THR A 77 -5.25 -11.17 19.52
N LEU A 78 -4.66 -9.99 19.35
CA LEU A 78 -3.32 -9.81 18.77
C LEU A 78 -2.23 -10.70 19.40
N PRO A 79 -2.14 -10.85 20.74
CA PRO A 79 -1.13 -11.71 21.34
C PRO A 79 -1.23 -13.17 20.88
N ALA A 80 -2.45 -13.70 20.80
CA ALA A 80 -2.69 -15.08 20.35
C ALA A 80 -2.40 -15.25 18.86
N VAL A 81 -2.75 -14.25 18.03
CA VAL A 81 -2.43 -14.24 16.58
C VAL A 81 -0.93 -14.27 16.35
N LYS A 82 -0.17 -13.40 17.02
CA LYS A 82 1.30 -13.36 16.93
C LYS A 82 1.91 -14.70 17.32
N GLN A 83 1.44 -15.28 18.42
CA GLN A 83 1.91 -16.57 18.88
C GLN A 83 1.66 -17.70 17.86
N LEU A 84 0.51 -17.73 17.20
CA LEU A 84 0.21 -18.73 16.14
C LEU A 84 1.07 -18.54 14.90
N ILE A 85 1.35 -17.29 14.52
CA ILE A 85 2.27 -16.99 13.42
C ILE A 85 3.69 -17.45 13.77
N ASP A 86 4.18 -17.14 14.97
CA ASP A 86 5.50 -17.58 15.46
C ASP A 86 5.65 -19.11 15.44
N ILE A 87 4.62 -19.83 15.90
CA ILE A 87 4.57 -21.29 15.85
C ILE A 87 4.67 -21.81 14.41
N LYS A 88 3.98 -21.18 13.47
CA LYS A 88 4.03 -21.57 12.06
C LYS A 88 5.39 -21.29 11.41
N ILE A 89 6.00 -20.15 11.73
CA ILE A 89 7.32 -19.75 11.20
C ILE A 89 8.43 -20.63 11.80
N ASN A 90 8.36 -20.95 13.07
CA ASN A 90 9.35 -21.76 13.77
C ASN A 90 8.72 -22.95 14.54
N PRO A 91 8.35 -24.03 13.86
CA PRO A 91 7.73 -25.20 14.48
C PRO A 91 8.62 -25.87 15.56
N LEU A 92 9.95 -25.76 15.43
CA LEU A 92 10.89 -26.31 16.42
C LEU A 92 10.83 -25.57 17.75
N ALA A 93 10.67 -24.24 17.73
CA ALA A 93 10.46 -23.45 18.93
C ALA A 93 9.16 -23.83 19.66
N ALA A 94 8.14 -24.23 18.91
CA ALA A 94 6.88 -24.72 19.49
C ALA A 94 7.06 -26.00 20.30
N ILE A 95 7.95 -26.90 19.88
CA ILE A 95 8.28 -28.13 20.59
C ILE A 95 9.11 -27.82 21.85
N GLN A 96 9.99 -26.82 21.77
CA GLN A 96 10.84 -26.41 22.91
C GLN A 96 10.06 -25.68 24.03
N HIS A 97 8.90 -25.06 23.69
CA HIS A 97 8.04 -24.32 24.61
C HIS A 97 6.61 -24.86 24.67
N PRO A 98 6.38 -26.13 25.12
CA PRO A 98 5.08 -26.79 25.03
C PRO A 98 3.95 -26.07 25.78
N LEU A 99 4.23 -25.42 26.89
CA LEU A 99 3.22 -24.67 27.65
C LEU A 99 2.71 -23.44 26.90
N LYS A 100 3.61 -22.72 26.21
CA LYS A 100 3.19 -21.61 25.32
C LYS A 100 2.37 -22.12 24.16
N THR A 101 2.75 -23.24 23.57
CA THR A 101 2.00 -23.85 22.44
C THR A 101 0.60 -24.28 22.88
N LEU A 102 0.46 -24.89 24.05
CA LEU A 102 -0.83 -25.26 24.64
C LEU A 102 -1.74 -24.05 24.90
N SER A 103 -1.19 -22.90 25.28
CA SER A 103 -1.99 -21.68 25.48
C SER A 103 -2.58 -21.10 24.18
N ALA A 104 -2.03 -21.44 23.00
CA ALA A 104 -2.53 -21.04 21.69
C ALA A 104 -3.66 -21.94 21.16
N LEU A 105 -3.87 -23.14 21.73
CA LEU A 105 -4.89 -24.10 21.25
C LEU A 105 -6.31 -23.51 21.20
N PRO A 106 -6.82 -22.76 22.20
CA PRO A 106 -8.16 -22.17 22.11
C PRO A 106 -8.31 -21.23 20.92
N ALA A 107 -7.27 -20.43 20.61
CA ALA A 107 -7.27 -19.55 19.45
C ALA A 107 -7.23 -20.35 18.13
N ALA A 108 -6.46 -21.44 18.09
CA ALA A 108 -6.38 -22.32 16.91
C ALA A 108 -7.72 -22.99 16.58
N LEU A 109 -8.58 -23.25 17.57
CA LEU A 109 -9.92 -23.80 17.34
C LEU A 109 -10.83 -22.83 16.57
N HIS A 110 -10.60 -21.52 16.68
CA HIS A 110 -11.32 -20.51 15.93
C HIS A 110 -10.89 -20.45 14.44
N ALA A 111 -9.72 -21.00 14.10
CA ALA A 111 -9.25 -21.06 12.71
C ALA A 111 -10.13 -21.91 11.79
N ILE A 112 -10.96 -22.81 12.31
CA ILE A 112 -11.78 -23.69 11.48
C ILE A 112 -13.11 -23.01 11.15
N PRO A 113 -13.40 -22.62 9.88
CA PRO A 113 -14.68 -22.04 9.51
C PRO A 113 -15.87 -22.94 9.89
N CYS A 114 -17.02 -22.34 10.18
CA CYS A 114 -18.20 -23.05 10.65
C CYS A 114 -19.38 -22.85 9.70
N LYS A 115 -19.86 -23.94 9.09
CA LYS A 115 -21.11 -23.88 8.35
C LYS A 115 -22.28 -23.71 9.32
N ASN A 116 -23.02 -22.61 9.17
CA ASN A 116 -24.12 -22.27 10.06
C ASN A 116 -25.45 -22.24 9.27
N PRO A 117 -26.24 -23.31 9.32
CA PRO A 117 -27.50 -23.39 8.58
C PRO A 117 -28.68 -22.69 9.29
N ILE A 118 -28.56 -22.33 10.57
CA ILE A 118 -29.65 -21.83 11.39
C ILE A 118 -29.53 -20.33 11.66
N ASN A 119 -28.38 -19.85 12.14
CA ASN A 119 -28.16 -18.46 12.47
C ASN A 119 -27.52 -17.72 11.30
N GLN A 120 -28.32 -17.02 10.51
CA GLN A 120 -27.92 -16.36 9.26
C GLN A 120 -28.40 -14.90 9.25
N PRO A 121 -27.88 -14.02 10.15
CA PRO A 121 -28.37 -12.65 10.29
C PRO A 121 -28.34 -11.83 9.00
N VAL A 122 -27.38 -12.09 8.10
CA VAL A 122 -27.23 -11.38 6.83
C VAL A 122 -28.40 -11.63 5.86
N LEU A 123 -29.10 -12.75 5.99
CA LEU A 123 -30.25 -13.08 5.14
C LEU A 123 -31.58 -12.47 5.66
N PHE A 124 -31.51 -11.38 6.42
CA PHE A 124 -32.71 -10.73 6.99
C PHE A 124 -33.62 -10.17 5.90
N GLU A 125 -33.04 -9.52 4.88
CA GLU A 125 -33.80 -9.01 3.73
C GLU A 125 -33.01 -9.13 2.43
N GLU A 126 -33.71 -9.32 1.31
CA GLU A 126 -33.18 -9.20 -0.04
C GLU A 126 -33.47 -7.80 -0.56
N ILE A 127 -32.45 -7.14 -1.12
CA ILE A 127 -32.48 -5.73 -1.54
C ILE A 127 -31.86 -5.56 -2.93
N ASN A 128 -31.87 -4.36 -3.46
CA ASN A 128 -31.20 -4.01 -4.72
C ASN A 128 -29.88 -3.23 -4.45
N ILE A 129 -29.00 -3.18 -5.45
CA ILE A 129 -27.81 -2.31 -5.42
C ILE A 129 -28.19 -0.84 -5.19
N SER A 130 -29.30 -0.39 -5.79
CA SER A 130 -29.82 0.98 -5.63
C SER A 130 -30.25 1.37 -4.21
N ASP A 131 -30.46 0.39 -3.32
CA ASP A 131 -30.82 0.64 -1.93
C ASP A 131 -29.60 0.87 -1.02
N LEU A 132 -28.39 0.52 -1.51
CA LEU A 132 -27.13 0.67 -0.80
C LEU A 132 -26.68 2.13 -0.69
N PRO A 133 -25.81 2.48 0.26
CA PRO A 133 -25.08 3.74 0.23
C PRO A 133 -24.16 3.79 -1.00
N LEU A 134 -24.58 4.48 -2.05
CA LEU A 134 -23.81 4.57 -3.31
C LEU A 134 -22.77 5.68 -3.18
N ILE A 135 -21.66 5.40 -2.50
CA ILE A 135 -20.63 6.38 -2.18
C ILE A 135 -19.69 6.56 -3.37
N GLN A 136 -19.64 7.79 -3.90
CA GLN A 136 -18.63 8.25 -4.83
C GLN A 136 -17.61 9.10 -4.08
N HIS A 137 -16.33 8.72 -4.16
CA HIS A 137 -15.29 9.28 -3.29
C HIS A 137 -14.62 10.51 -3.87
N HIS A 138 -14.38 10.52 -5.19
CA HIS A 138 -13.68 11.60 -5.88
C HIS A 138 -14.47 12.08 -7.10
N PRO A 139 -14.28 13.35 -7.53
CA PRO A 139 -15.08 13.96 -8.61
C PRO A 139 -15.08 13.20 -9.93
N MET A 140 -13.94 12.60 -10.31
CA MET A 140 -13.78 11.88 -11.58
C MET A 140 -14.04 10.38 -11.46
N ASP A 141 -14.43 9.86 -10.29
CA ASP A 141 -14.76 8.44 -10.16
C ASP A 141 -15.88 8.07 -11.13
N GLY A 142 -15.75 6.93 -11.80
CA GLY A 142 -16.73 6.44 -12.79
C GLY A 142 -18.10 6.09 -12.21
N GLY A 143 -18.28 6.20 -10.89
CA GLY A 143 -19.51 5.95 -10.16
C GLY A 143 -19.25 5.68 -8.68
N ALA A 144 -20.17 4.98 -8.01
CA ALA A 144 -20.03 4.57 -6.63
C ALA A 144 -19.21 3.28 -6.51
N PHE A 145 -18.34 3.22 -5.48
CA PHE A 145 -17.46 2.07 -5.25
C PHE A 145 -17.61 1.47 -3.85
N VAL A 146 -17.42 0.14 -3.77
CA VAL A 146 -17.14 -0.55 -2.50
C VAL A 146 -15.62 -0.52 -2.29
N THR A 147 -15.17 0.08 -1.22
CA THR A 147 -13.74 0.27 -0.92
C THR A 147 -13.21 -0.64 0.20
N LEU A 148 -14.09 -1.29 0.96
CA LEU A 148 -13.75 -2.35 1.91
C LEU A 148 -14.51 -3.65 1.60
N PRO A 149 -14.48 -4.15 0.37
CA PRO A 149 -15.13 -5.41 0.01
C PRO A 149 -14.27 -6.61 0.42
N LEU A 150 -14.92 -7.68 0.82
CA LEU A 150 -14.31 -8.99 1.03
C LEU A 150 -14.83 -9.91 -0.07
N VAL A 151 -14.05 -10.06 -1.14
CA VAL A 151 -14.45 -10.81 -2.34
C VAL A 151 -14.04 -12.26 -2.21
N TYR A 152 -15.04 -13.14 -2.16
CA TYR A 152 -14.90 -14.57 -2.00
C TYR A 152 -15.12 -15.31 -3.31
N THR A 153 -14.23 -16.25 -3.63
CA THR A 153 -14.33 -17.18 -4.76
C THR A 153 -13.81 -18.55 -4.38
N GLU A 154 -14.25 -19.58 -5.09
CA GLU A 154 -13.79 -20.97 -4.93
C GLU A 154 -13.11 -21.48 -6.19
N ASP A 155 -12.14 -22.39 -6.02
CA ASP A 155 -11.51 -23.10 -7.11
C ASP A 155 -12.54 -23.99 -7.83
N ILE A 156 -12.72 -23.80 -9.13
CA ILE A 156 -13.73 -24.53 -9.91
C ILE A 156 -13.42 -26.04 -10.05
N ASP A 157 -12.15 -26.43 -9.88
CA ASP A 157 -11.73 -27.83 -9.92
C ASP A 157 -11.96 -28.53 -8.58
N LYS A 158 -11.87 -27.78 -7.49
CA LYS A 158 -12.00 -28.30 -6.12
C LYS A 158 -12.82 -27.31 -5.28
N PRO A 159 -14.12 -27.15 -5.56
CA PRO A 159 -14.95 -26.18 -4.86
C PRO A 159 -15.03 -26.47 -3.36
N GLY A 160 -15.26 -25.43 -2.60
CA GLY A 160 -15.43 -25.48 -1.15
C GLY A 160 -14.47 -24.60 -0.38
N MET A 161 -14.79 -24.37 0.89
CA MET A 161 -14.10 -23.45 1.80
C MET A 161 -12.57 -23.68 1.90
N GLY A 162 -12.11 -24.92 1.77
CA GLY A 162 -10.68 -25.27 1.85
C GLY A 162 -9.85 -24.88 0.62
N ASN A 163 -10.50 -24.56 -0.50
CA ASN A 163 -9.87 -24.16 -1.76
C ASN A 163 -10.48 -22.84 -2.25
N SER A 164 -10.68 -21.91 -1.33
CA SER A 164 -11.27 -20.62 -1.61
C SER A 164 -10.25 -19.49 -1.40
N ASN A 165 -10.57 -18.32 -1.91
CA ASN A 165 -9.84 -17.09 -1.74
C ASN A 165 -10.77 -16.03 -1.17
N LEU A 166 -10.29 -15.23 -0.23
CA LEU A 166 -10.95 -14.03 0.25
C LEU A 166 -9.97 -12.87 0.12
N GLY A 167 -10.27 -11.91 -0.74
CA GLY A 167 -9.37 -10.77 -0.97
C GLY A 167 -10.11 -9.45 -1.02
N MET A 168 -9.40 -8.35 -0.81
CA MET A 168 -9.95 -7.01 -0.93
C MET A 168 -9.69 -6.49 -2.34
N TYR A 169 -10.75 -6.41 -3.16
CA TYR A 169 -10.73 -5.95 -4.54
C TYR A 169 -11.88 -4.98 -4.75
N ARG A 170 -11.61 -3.73 -5.14
CA ARG A 170 -12.66 -2.71 -5.29
C ARG A 170 -13.75 -3.15 -6.27
N ILE A 171 -14.98 -2.71 -6.01
CA ILE A 171 -16.14 -3.03 -6.84
C ILE A 171 -16.84 -1.74 -7.23
N GLN A 172 -17.06 -1.53 -8.53
CA GLN A 172 -17.86 -0.43 -9.06
C GLN A 172 -19.33 -0.84 -9.10
N LEU A 173 -20.18 -0.12 -8.35
CA LEU A 173 -21.60 -0.46 -8.17
C LEU A 173 -22.51 0.09 -9.28
N ASN A 174 -22.12 1.18 -9.91
CA ASN A 174 -22.88 1.86 -10.95
C ASN A 174 -21.98 2.75 -11.83
N GLY A 175 -22.58 3.48 -12.74
CA GLY A 175 -21.87 4.34 -13.68
C GLY A 175 -21.34 3.58 -14.90
N ASN A 176 -20.61 4.26 -15.76
CA ASN A 176 -20.17 3.72 -17.05
C ASN A 176 -21.32 2.99 -17.79
N ASP A 177 -21.05 1.78 -18.30
CA ASP A 177 -22.02 0.97 -19.05
C ASP A 177 -22.69 -0.12 -18.18
N TYR A 178 -22.57 -0.05 -16.84
CA TYR A 178 -23.19 -1.03 -15.95
C TYR A 178 -24.69 -0.83 -15.83
N ILE A 179 -25.43 -1.93 -15.97
CA ILE A 179 -26.89 -1.93 -15.77
C ILE A 179 -27.17 -1.99 -14.27
N LEU A 180 -27.66 -0.89 -13.70
CA LEU A 180 -27.98 -0.78 -12.27
C LEU A 180 -28.85 -1.96 -11.80
N ASN A 181 -28.55 -2.52 -10.64
CA ASN A 181 -29.18 -3.69 -10.02
C ASN A 181 -28.90 -5.05 -10.74
N LYS A 182 -28.20 -5.06 -11.86
CA LYS A 182 -27.91 -6.28 -12.62
C LYS A 182 -26.43 -6.53 -12.80
N GLU A 183 -25.60 -5.49 -12.81
CA GLU A 183 -24.18 -5.60 -13.11
C GLU A 183 -23.36 -4.73 -12.17
N VAL A 184 -22.19 -5.23 -11.81
CA VAL A 184 -21.14 -4.48 -11.08
C VAL A 184 -19.77 -4.80 -11.69
N GLY A 185 -18.85 -3.83 -11.63
CA GLY A 185 -17.48 -4.00 -12.12
C GLY A 185 -16.57 -4.56 -11.04
N LEU A 186 -15.73 -5.52 -11.40
CA LEU A 186 -14.69 -6.07 -10.53
C LEU A 186 -13.32 -5.60 -11.01
N HIS A 187 -12.46 -5.13 -10.09
CA HIS A 187 -11.08 -4.77 -10.41
C HIS A 187 -10.12 -5.60 -9.56
N TYR A 188 -9.30 -6.44 -10.18
CA TYR A 188 -8.25 -7.20 -9.52
C TYR A 188 -7.09 -7.52 -10.47
N GLN A 189 -5.91 -7.74 -9.91
CA GLN A 189 -4.71 -8.11 -10.65
C GLN A 189 -4.72 -9.62 -10.95
N LEU A 190 -4.23 -10.01 -12.14
CA LEU A 190 -4.27 -11.38 -12.64
C LEU A 190 -3.56 -12.41 -11.76
N HIS A 191 -2.51 -12.01 -11.04
CA HIS A 191 -1.74 -12.89 -10.15
C HIS A 191 -2.33 -13.05 -8.74
N ARG A 192 -3.50 -12.46 -8.48
CA ARG A 192 -4.24 -12.67 -7.23
C ARG A 192 -5.05 -13.95 -7.27
N GLY A 193 -5.40 -14.50 -6.10
CA GLY A 193 -6.15 -15.76 -5.98
C GLY A 193 -7.43 -15.81 -6.82
N ILE A 194 -8.19 -14.70 -6.87
CA ILE A 194 -9.37 -14.59 -7.75
C ILE A 194 -9.01 -14.72 -9.24
N GLY A 195 -7.89 -14.14 -9.68
CA GLY A 195 -7.41 -14.24 -11.06
C GLY A 195 -7.09 -15.68 -11.46
N VAL A 196 -6.50 -16.46 -10.53
CA VAL A 196 -6.26 -17.90 -10.74
C VAL A 196 -7.57 -18.67 -10.91
N HIS A 197 -8.57 -18.41 -10.04
CA HIS A 197 -9.88 -19.06 -10.13
C HIS A 197 -10.61 -18.68 -11.41
N GLN A 198 -10.56 -17.41 -11.83
CA GLN A 198 -11.19 -16.97 -13.08
C GLN A 198 -10.50 -17.59 -14.31
N THR A 199 -9.17 -17.65 -14.34
CA THR A 199 -8.43 -18.27 -15.43
C THR A 199 -8.85 -19.74 -15.62
N LYS A 200 -8.97 -20.50 -14.53
CA LYS A 200 -9.47 -21.89 -14.59
C LYS A 200 -10.91 -21.97 -15.08
N ALA A 201 -11.78 -21.08 -14.61
CA ALA A 201 -13.17 -21.02 -15.06
C ALA A 201 -13.27 -20.70 -16.56
N ASN A 202 -12.51 -19.69 -17.02
CA ASN A 202 -12.45 -19.29 -18.42
C ASN A 202 -11.98 -20.44 -19.35
N HIS A 203 -10.95 -21.19 -18.95
CA HIS A 203 -10.45 -22.34 -19.71
C HIS A 203 -11.51 -23.44 -19.87
N LYS A 204 -12.44 -23.54 -18.94
CA LYS A 204 -13.56 -24.52 -19.00
C LYS A 204 -14.82 -23.96 -19.66
N GLY A 205 -14.83 -22.67 -20.02
CA GLY A 205 -16.02 -21.99 -20.54
C GLY A 205 -17.16 -21.87 -19.52
N LEU A 206 -16.83 -21.87 -18.20
CA LEU A 206 -17.80 -21.84 -17.10
C LEU A 206 -17.76 -20.48 -16.39
N PRO A 207 -18.89 -19.98 -15.85
CA PRO A 207 -18.89 -18.78 -15.04
C PRO A 207 -18.21 -19.03 -13.69
N LEU A 208 -17.49 -18.02 -13.19
CA LEU A 208 -16.96 -18.00 -11.84
C LEU A 208 -18.02 -17.40 -10.89
N LYS A 209 -18.40 -18.15 -9.85
CA LYS A 209 -19.25 -17.65 -8.77
C LYS A 209 -18.45 -16.75 -7.84
N VAL A 210 -18.99 -15.57 -7.57
CA VAL A 210 -18.37 -14.55 -6.72
C VAL A 210 -19.36 -14.12 -5.64
N SER A 211 -18.89 -14.01 -4.41
CA SER A 211 -19.65 -13.41 -3.32
C SER A 211 -18.83 -12.25 -2.73
N CYS A 212 -19.44 -11.09 -2.59
CA CYS A 212 -18.82 -9.92 -1.97
C CYS A 212 -19.47 -9.67 -0.62
N PHE A 213 -18.68 -9.72 0.46
CA PHE A 213 -19.12 -9.42 1.82
C PHE A 213 -18.71 -8.00 2.18
N ILE A 214 -19.59 -7.24 2.84
CA ILE A 214 -19.30 -5.89 3.31
C ILE A 214 -19.69 -5.80 4.79
N GLY A 215 -18.83 -5.20 5.62
CA GLY A 215 -19.03 -5.10 7.06
C GLY A 215 -18.81 -6.44 7.79
N GLY A 216 -19.50 -6.64 8.91
CA GLY A 216 -19.29 -7.77 9.80
C GLY A 216 -18.22 -7.50 10.87
N PRO A 217 -17.63 -8.53 11.48
CA PRO A 217 -16.52 -8.36 12.41
C PRO A 217 -15.32 -7.67 11.77
N PRO A 218 -14.69 -6.65 12.39
CA PRO A 218 -13.50 -5.96 11.84
C PRO A 218 -12.35 -6.89 11.44
N ALA A 219 -12.23 -8.04 12.11
CA ALA A 219 -11.24 -9.07 11.82
C ALA A 219 -11.37 -9.65 10.40
N HIS A 220 -12.58 -9.67 9.83
CA HIS A 220 -12.81 -10.13 8.46
C HIS A 220 -12.19 -9.17 7.45
N THR A 221 -12.31 -7.86 7.67
CA THR A 221 -11.73 -6.81 6.84
C THR A 221 -10.19 -6.91 6.84
N VAL A 222 -9.58 -7.04 8.03
CA VAL A 222 -8.12 -7.19 8.14
C VAL A 222 -7.65 -8.49 7.47
N ALA A 223 -8.38 -9.59 7.63
CA ALA A 223 -8.01 -10.88 7.02
C ALA A 223 -7.94 -10.81 5.49
N ALA A 224 -8.83 -10.05 4.83
CA ALA A 224 -8.88 -9.93 3.38
C ALA A 224 -7.69 -9.15 2.77
N VAL A 225 -6.95 -8.39 3.58
CA VAL A 225 -5.74 -7.64 3.13
C VAL A 225 -4.43 -8.28 3.60
N MET A 226 -4.49 -9.29 4.48
CA MET A 226 -3.29 -9.93 5.03
C MET A 226 -2.52 -10.72 3.96
N PRO A 227 -1.22 -10.50 3.79
CA PRO A 227 -0.35 -11.35 2.98
C PRO A 227 -0.04 -12.64 3.77
N LEU A 228 -0.96 -13.59 3.73
CA LEU A 228 -0.81 -14.84 4.48
C LEU A 228 0.17 -15.79 3.79
N PRO A 229 0.98 -16.55 4.55
CA PRO A 229 1.84 -17.59 4.02
C PRO A 229 1.03 -18.68 3.31
N GLU A 230 1.63 -19.33 2.32
CA GLU A 230 1.01 -20.41 1.57
C GLU A 230 0.39 -21.49 2.48
N GLY A 231 -0.81 -21.93 2.16
CA GLY A 231 -1.56 -22.92 2.94
C GLY A 231 -2.26 -22.36 4.20
N MET A 232 -2.31 -21.03 4.39
CA MET A 232 -3.17 -20.38 5.39
C MET A 232 -4.29 -19.62 4.67
N SER A 233 -5.55 -20.00 4.94
CA SER A 233 -6.72 -19.32 4.38
C SER A 233 -7.03 -18.05 5.18
N GLU A 234 -7.48 -17.01 4.48
CA GLU A 234 -7.94 -15.75 5.07
C GLU A 234 -9.09 -15.97 6.05
N MET A 235 -9.99 -16.94 5.79
CA MET A 235 -11.10 -17.28 6.70
C MET A 235 -10.59 -17.91 8.00
N ASN A 236 -9.50 -18.70 7.93
CA ASN A 236 -8.87 -19.26 9.13
C ASN A 236 -8.28 -18.13 10.00
N PHE A 237 -7.57 -17.20 9.35
CA PHE A 237 -6.99 -16.03 10.01
C PHE A 237 -8.08 -15.12 10.60
N ALA A 238 -9.14 -14.84 9.83
CA ALA A 238 -10.30 -14.06 10.28
C ALA A 238 -10.91 -14.65 11.55
N GLY A 239 -11.05 -15.98 11.60
CA GLY A 239 -11.58 -16.67 12.77
C GLY A 239 -10.70 -16.51 14.01
N VAL A 240 -9.39 -16.65 13.87
CA VAL A 240 -8.43 -16.46 14.98
C VAL A 240 -8.46 -15.00 15.47
N LEU A 241 -8.38 -14.05 14.54
CA LEU A 241 -8.35 -12.63 14.87
C LEU A 241 -9.67 -12.16 15.49
N ALA A 242 -10.82 -12.73 15.09
CA ALA A 242 -12.12 -12.47 15.70
C ALA A 242 -12.35 -13.21 17.01
N ALA A 243 -11.49 -14.14 17.44
CA ALA A 243 -11.75 -15.14 18.47
C ALA A 243 -13.14 -15.79 18.32
N LYS A 244 -13.55 -15.99 17.08
CA LYS A 244 -14.84 -16.56 16.69
C LYS A 244 -14.69 -17.20 15.31
N ARG A 245 -15.13 -18.46 15.17
CA ARG A 245 -15.08 -19.18 13.88
C ARG A 245 -15.78 -18.39 12.78
N PHE A 246 -15.16 -18.28 11.60
CA PHE A 246 -15.79 -17.66 10.43
C PHE A 246 -17.07 -18.42 10.07
N GLY A 247 -18.23 -17.76 10.21
CA GLY A 247 -19.53 -18.33 9.94
C GLY A 247 -19.91 -18.21 8.45
N TYR A 248 -20.35 -19.32 7.84
CA TYR A 248 -20.80 -19.31 6.45
C TYR A 248 -21.98 -20.23 6.19
N THR A 249 -22.67 -19.99 5.09
CA THR A 249 -23.73 -20.86 4.53
C THR A 249 -23.67 -20.81 3.01
N TYR A 250 -24.46 -21.65 2.34
CA TYR A 250 -24.64 -21.58 0.88
C TYR A 250 -26.09 -21.24 0.56
N VAL A 251 -26.29 -20.23 -0.30
CA VAL A 251 -27.59 -19.82 -0.85
C VAL A 251 -27.49 -19.87 -2.36
N ASP A 252 -28.33 -20.63 -3.03
CA ASP A 252 -28.32 -20.83 -4.49
C ASP A 252 -26.94 -21.25 -5.06
N GLY A 253 -26.16 -21.93 -4.22
CA GLY A 253 -24.80 -22.38 -4.58
C GLY A 253 -23.72 -21.30 -4.46
N PHE A 254 -24.02 -20.13 -3.88
CA PHE A 254 -23.05 -19.09 -3.50
C PHE A 254 -22.70 -19.20 -2.02
N CYS A 255 -21.44 -19.13 -1.68
CA CYS A 255 -21.02 -19.03 -0.29
C CYS A 255 -21.38 -17.64 0.25
N VAL A 256 -21.98 -17.59 1.43
CA VAL A 256 -22.43 -16.36 2.09
C VAL A 256 -21.85 -16.32 3.50
N SER A 257 -21.15 -15.22 3.86
CA SER A 257 -20.75 -14.99 5.25
C SER A 257 -21.99 -14.66 6.08
N THR A 258 -22.23 -15.44 7.14
CA THR A 258 -23.42 -15.23 8.00
C THR A 258 -23.31 -14.00 8.90
N ASP A 259 -22.10 -13.52 9.12
CA ASP A 259 -21.80 -12.39 10.02
C ASP A 259 -21.63 -11.04 9.29
N ALA A 260 -21.58 -11.02 7.96
CA ALA A 260 -21.49 -9.79 7.16
C ALA A 260 -22.73 -8.89 7.39
N ASP A 261 -22.56 -7.60 7.16
CA ASP A 261 -23.67 -6.65 7.15
C ASP A 261 -24.43 -6.71 5.81
N PHE A 262 -23.69 -6.83 4.70
CA PHE A 262 -24.25 -7.01 3.36
C PHE A 262 -23.52 -8.12 2.60
N VAL A 263 -24.23 -8.75 1.68
CA VAL A 263 -23.65 -9.70 0.74
C VAL A 263 -24.23 -9.47 -0.66
N ILE A 264 -23.33 -9.33 -1.66
CA ILE A 264 -23.68 -9.28 -3.07
C ILE A 264 -23.18 -10.60 -3.71
N THR A 265 -24.05 -11.36 -4.32
CA THR A 265 -23.72 -12.60 -5.04
C THR A 265 -23.89 -12.42 -6.53
N GLY A 266 -23.05 -13.07 -7.32
CA GLY A 266 -23.14 -13.00 -8.77
C GLY A 266 -22.15 -13.89 -9.50
N GLU A 267 -22.18 -13.84 -10.81
CA GLU A 267 -21.36 -14.67 -11.70
C GLU A 267 -20.56 -13.82 -12.68
N VAL A 268 -19.30 -14.18 -12.89
CA VAL A 268 -18.42 -13.59 -13.90
C VAL A 268 -18.29 -14.57 -15.06
N PHE A 269 -18.76 -14.19 -16.22
CA PHE A 269 -18.73 -15.02 -17.42
C PHE A 269 -17.42 -14.83 -18.19
N PRO A 270 -16.89 -15.90 -18.82
CA PRO A 270 -15.68 -15.83 -19.61
C PRO A 270 -15.74 -14.75 -20.70
N GLY A 271 -14.76 -13.83 -20.71
CA GLY A 271 -14.61 -12.80 -21.74
C GLY A 271 -15.59 -11.63 -21.64
N GLU A 272 -16.52 -11.62 -20.69
CA GLU A 272 -17.42 -10.47 -20.50
C GLU A 272 -16.73 -9.38 -19.66
N ASN A 273 -16.27 -8.32 -20.34
CA ASN A 273 -15.63 -7.15 -19.73
C ASN A 273 -16.39 -5.88 -20.08
N LYS A 274 -16.37 -4.90 -19.17
CA LYS A 274 -16.85 -3.53 -19.39
C LYS A 274 -15.84 -2.52 -18.85
N PRO A 275 -15.88 -1.25 -19.31
CA PRO A 275 -15.05 -0.20 -18.75
C PRO A 275 -15.30 -0.05 -17.25
N GLU A 276 -14.25 -0.19 -16.42
CA GLU A 276 -14.23 0.06 -14.99
C GLU A 276 -13.37 1.29 -14.70
N GLY A 277 -13.74 2.08 -13.72
CA GLY A 277 -13.07 3.33 -13.40
C GLY A 277 -13.61 4.53 -14.19
N PRO A 278 -12.93 5.67 -14.14
CA PRO A 278 -11.77 5.97 -13.28
C PRO A 278 -12.08 5.81 -11.80
N PHE A 279 -11.04 5.64 -11.00
CA PHE A 279 -11.15 5.55 -9.54
C PHE A 279 -9.95 6.25 -8.89
N GLY A 280 -10.19 7.10 -7.90
CA GLY A 280 -9.12 7.70 -7.09
C GLY A 280 -8.40 6.63 -6.28
N ASP A 281 -7.12 6.35 -6.61
CA ASP A 281 -6.39 5.19 -6.10
C ASP A 281 -5.25 5.54 -5.14
N HIS A 282 -4.65 4.53 -4.51
CA HIS A 282 -3.68 4.65 -3.42
C HIS A 282 -2.37 5.36 -3.81
N LEU A 283 -2.02 5.45 -5.09
CA LEU A 283 -0.89 6.25 -5.55
C LEU A 283 -1.15 7.77 -5.52
N GLY A 284 -2.38 8.22 -5.23
CA GLY A 284 -2.75 9.62 -5.23
C GLY A 284 -3.16 10.17 -6.60
N TYR A 285 -3.36 9.29 -7.56
CA TYR A 285 -3.83 9.58 -8.92
C TYR A 285 -5.07 8.74 -9.22
N TYR A 286 -5.82 9.14 -10.26
CA TYR A 286 -6.88 8.28 -10.76
C TYR A 286 -6.30 7.07 -11.48
N SER A 287 -6.79 5.86 -11.18
CA SER A 287 -6.64 4.77 -12.13
C SER A 287 -7.50 5.08 -13.35
N LEU A 288 -6.92 4.90 -14.54
CA LEU A 288 -7.62 5.16 -15.78
C LEU A 288 -8.68 4.08 -16.04
N GLN A 289 -9.63 4.40 -16.93
CA GLN A 289 -10.67 3.47 -17.32
C GLN A 289 -10.11 2.35 -18.20
N HIS A 290 -10.32 1.10 -17.79
CA HIS A 290 -9.89 -0.09 -18.53
C HIS A 290 -11.00 -1.15 -18.56
N PRO A 291 -11.02 -2.07 -19.54
CA PRO A 291 -11.95 -3.18 -19.57
C PRO A 291 -11.59 -4.21 -18.48
N PHE A 292 -12.49 -4.37 -17.51
CA PHE A 292 -12.40 -5.35 -16.43
C PHE A 292 -13.63 -6.26 -16.38
N PRO A 293 -13.54 -7.44 -15.71
CA PRO A 293 -14.63 -8.39 -15.63
C PRO A 293 -15.91 -7.80 -15.04
N VAL A 294 -17.04 -8.16 -15.64
CA VAL A 294 -18.38 -7.80 -15.15
C VAL A 294 -18.95 -8.95 -14.34
N MET A 295 -19.40 -8.67 -13.13
CA MET A 295 -20.20 -9.61 -12.36
C MET A 295 -21.70 -9.35 -12.59
N LYS A 296 -22.41 -10.34 -13.12
CA LYS A 296 -23.89 -10.32 -13.16
C LYS A 296 -24.44 -10.63 -11.79
N VAL A 297 -25.12 -9.67 -11.21
CA VAL A 297 -25.66 -9.75 -9.86
C VAL A 297 -26.80 -10.76 -9.83
N HIS A 298 -26.72 -11.70 -8.88
CA HIS A 298 -27.76 -12.68 -8.63
C HIS A 298 -28.71 -12.18 -7.52
N LYS A 299 -28.16 -11.93 -6.31
CA LYS A 299 -28.90 -11.42 -5.16
C LYS A 299 -28.04 -10.50 -4.30
N VAL A 300 -28.73 -9.59 -3.61
CA VAL A 300 -28.12 -8.73 -2.59
C VAL A 300 -28.87 -8.94 -1.28
N PHE A 301 -28.15 -9.24 -0.21
CA PHE A 301 -28.71 -9.43 1.12
C PHE A 301 -28.21 -8.37 2.08
N ALA A 302 -29.06 -7.98 3.03
CA ALA A 302 -28.70 -7.07 4.10
C ALA A 302 -29.20 -7.58 5.46
N LYS A 303 -28.35 -7.45 6.47
CA LYS A 303 -28.68 -7.71 7.85
C LYS A 303 -29.62 -6.62 8.41
N LYS A 304 -30.40 -6.95 9.43
CA LYS A 304 -31.16 -5.94 10.19
C LYS A 304 -30.20 -4.90 10.79
N ASN A 305 -30.47 -3.62 10.58
CA ASN A 305 -29.63 -2.50 11.02
C ASN A 305 -28.19 -2.55 10.48
N ALA A 306 -28.01 -3.06 9.27
CA ALA A 306 -26.71 -3.16 8.61
C ALA A 306 -25.99 -1.82 8.55
N ILE A 307 -24.64 -1.88 8.64
CA ILE A 307 -23.75 -0.73 8.57
C ILE A 307 -22.81 -0.91 7.38
N TRP A 308 -22.83 0.05 6.46
CA TRP A 308 -21.96 0.07 5.30
C TRP A 308 -20.56 0.54 5.70
N ALA A 309 -19.60 -0.39 5.76
CA ALA A 309 -18.21 -0.05 6.02
C ALA A 309 -17.52 0.43 4.74
N PHE A 310 -16.83 1.57 4.82
CA PHE A 310 -16.04 2.11 3.70
C PHE A 310 -14.79 2.83 4.20
N THR A 311 -13.81 2.97 3.31
CA THR A 311 -12.65 3.85 3.47
C THR A 311 -12.54 4.76 2.26
N VAL A 312 -11.73 5.80 2.33
CA VAL A 312 -11.40 6.65 1.19
C VAL A 312 -9.95 6.39 0.82
N VAL A 313 -9.74 5.93 -0.38
CA VAL A 313 -8.42 5.68 -0.95
C VAL A 313 -7.93 6.96 -1.62
N GLY A 314 -6.62 7.23 -1.54
CA GLY A 314 -6.09 8.45 -2.12
C GLY A 314 -4.59 8.62 -1.88
N ARG A 315 -4.11 9.86 -2.07
CA ARG A 315 -2.71 10.18 -1.81
C ARG A 315 -2.35 9.88 -0.35
N PRO A 316 -1.32 9.05 -0.10
CA PRO A 316 -0.88 8.74 1.26
C PRO A 316 -0.42 9.98 2.06
N PRO A 317 -0.56 9.95 3.41
CA PRO A 317 -1.13 8.85 4.20
C PRO A 317 -2.66 8.80 4.15
N GLN A 318 -3.22 7.59 4.19
CA GLN A 318 -4.66 7.32 4.27
C GLN A 318 -4.93 6.16 5.27
N GLU A 319 -6.19 5.75 5.44
CA GLU A 319 -6.53 4.68 6.36
C GLU A 319 -5.82 3.35 6.04
N ASP A 320 -5.50 3.07 4.79
CA ASP A 320 -4.69 1.94 4.34
C ASP A 320 -3.24 1.96 4.84
N THR A 321 -2.67 3.15 5.08
CA THR A 321 -1.39 3.29 5.81
C THR A 321 -1.43 2.58 7.16
N SER A 322 -2.52 2.75 7.91
CA SER A 322 -2.70 2.12 9.22
C SER A 322 -2.90 0.61 9.10
N PHE A 323 -3.53 0.13 8.03
CA PHE A 323 -3.55 -1.30 7.69
C PHE A 323 -2.14 -1.85 7.47
N GLY A 324 -1.33 -1.17 6.68
CA GLY A 324 0.06 -1.54 6.42
C GLY A 324 0.88 -1.62 7.71
N GLN A 325 0.72 -0.66 8.60
CA GLN A 325 1.38 -0.65 9.93
C GLN A 325 0.91 -1.82 10.80
N LEU A 326 -0.39 -2.12 10.85
CA LEU A 326 -0.93 -3.26 11.60
C LEU A 326 -0.43 -4.59 11.02
N ILE A 327 -0.41 -4.74 9.70
CA ILE A 327 0.13 -5.92 9.02
C ILE A 327 1.59 -6.13 9.39
N HIS A 328 2.41 -5.08 9.31
CA HIS A 328 3.81 -5.15 9.70
C HIS A 328 3.98 -5.52 11.17
N HIS A 329 3.16 -4.96 12.06
CA HIS A 329 3.17 -5.30 13.49
C HIS A 329 2.82 -6.78 13.76
N ILE A 330 2.01 -7.39 12.90
CA ILE A 330 1.63 -8.81 13.01
C ILE A 330 2.65 -9.73 12.34
N THR A 331 3.19 -9.35 11.16
CA THR A 331 3.95 -10.25 10.28
C THR A 331 5.42 -9.88 10.11
N GLY A 332 5.90 -8.77 10.67
CA GLY A 332 7.23 -8.22 10.39
C GLY A 332 8.39 -9.21 10.53
N ALA A 333 8.31 -10.13 11.50
CA ALA A 333 9.29 -11.19 11.65
C ALA A 333 9.21 -12.30 10.58
N ALA A 334 8.09 -12.42 9.86
CA ALA A 334 7.89 -13.47 8.87
C ALA A 334 8.59 -13.16 7.53
N VAL A 335 8.50 -11.91 7.07
CA VAL A 335 9.04 -11.49 5.76
C VAL A 335 10.56 -11.62 5.70
N SER A 336 11.26 -11.24 6.78
CA SER A 336 12.73 -11.38 6.87
C SER A 336 13.20 -12.83 6.87
N ASN A 337 12.35 -13.79 7.20
CA ASN A 337 12.70 -15.22 7.19
C ASN A 337 12.54 -15.89 5.82
N GLU A 338 11.74 -15.31 4.92
CA GLU A 338 11.53 -15.85 3.56
C GLU A 338 12.69 -15.52 2.62
N ILE A 339 13.39 -14.40 2.83
CA ILE A 339 14.52 -13.97 1.99
C ILE A 339 15.82 -14.08 2.79
N PRO A 340 16.69 -15.06 2.48
CA PRO A 340 17.93 -15.25 3.21
C PRO A 340 18.83 -14.00 3.20
N GLY A 341 19.23 -13.55 4.36
CA GLY A 341 20.09 -12.37 4.54
C GLY A 341 19.33 -11.03 4.63
N LEU A 342 18.04 -10.98 4.33
CA LEU A 342 17.22 -9.78 4.55
C LEU A 342 16.99 -9.57 6.05
N LYS A 343 17.16 -8.33 6.51
CA LYS A 343 17.01 -7.92 7.91
C LYS A 343 15.79 -7.07 8.15
N GLU A 344 15.69 -5.99 7.38
CA GLU A 344 14.55 -5.08 7.39
C GLU A 344 14.11 -4.79 5.95
N VAL A 345 12.83 -4.59 5.75
CA VAL A 345 12.24 -4.11 4.50
C VAL A 345 11.04 -3.23 4.80
N HIS A 346 10.92 -2.13 4.07
CA HIS A 346 9.84 -1.17 4.24
C HIS A 346 9.41 -0.61 2.88
N ALA A 347 8.16 -0.83 2.52
CA ALA A 347 7.51 -0.15 1.41
C ALA A 347 7.02 1.22 1.91
N VAL A 348 7.54 2.30 1.31
CA VAL A 348 7.32 3.66 1.81
C VAL A 348 5.93 4.15 1.43
N ASP A 349 5.07 4.25 2.41
CA ASP A 349 3.67 4.65 2.23
C ASP A 349 3.54 6.00 1.52
N ALA A 350 4.30 7.02 1.95
CA ALA A 350 4.30 8.35 1.33
C ALA A 350 4.60 8.34 -0.18
N ALA A 351 5.27 7.31 -0.70
CA ALA A 351 5.51 7.09 -2.12
C ALA A 351 4.37 6.33 -2.84
N GLY A 352 3.30 5.96 -2.15
CA GLY A 352 2.27 5.08 -2.68
C GLY A 352 2.61 3.59 -2.54
N VAL A 353 3.41 3.21 -1.57
CA VAL A 353 3.82 1.84 -1.20
C VAL A 353 4.80 1.22 -2.21
N HIS A 354 4.34 0.83 -3.39
CA HIS A 354 5.15 0.10 -4.37
C HIS A 354 6.25 0.93 -5.05
N PRO A 355 6.10 2.23 -5.33
CA PRO A 355 7.14 2.99 -6.01
C PRO A 355 8.48 3.07 -5.29
N LEU A 356 8.51 3.00 -3.94
CA LEU A 356 9.74 3.08 -3.15
C LEU A 356 9.81 2.00 -2.09
N LEU A 357 10.82 1.13 -2.18
CA LEU A 357 11.15 0.10 -1.20
C LEU A 357 12.53 0.35 -0.61
N LEU A 358 12.64 0.32 0.72
CA LEU A 358 13.90 0.42 1.45
C LEU A 358 14.22 -0.93 2.10
N ALA A 359 15.49 -1.35 2.09
CA ALA A 359 15.90 -2.63 2.64
C ALA A 359 17.27 -2.58 3.33
N ILE A 360 17.41 -3.36 4.39
CA ILE A 360 18.69 -3.67 5.05
C ILE A 360 18.92 -5.17 4.92
N GLY A 361 20.06 -5.54 4.36
CA GLY A 361 20.49 -6.92 4.25
C GLY A 361 21.78 -7.21 5.00
N SER A 362 22.33 -8.39 4.78
CA SER A 362 23.68 -8.76 5.19
C SER A 362 24.65 -8.63 4.02
N GLU A 363 25.96 -8.43 4.32
CA GLU A 363 27.04 -8.45 3.34
C GLU A 363 28.17 -9.37 3.84
N ARG A 364 28.01 -10.68 3.62
CA ARG A 364 28.88 -11.75 4.18
C ARG A 364 29.77 -12.41 3.13
N TYR A 365 29.48 -12.21 1.82
CA TYR A 365 30.05 -13.02 0.73
C TYR A 365 31.57 -12.89 0.61
N THR A 366 32.15 -11.77 0.97
CA THR A 366 33.58 -11.51 0.86
C THR A 366 34.22 -11.14 2.19
N PRO A 367 34.18 -12.03 3.21
CA PRO A 367 34.66 -11.70 4.56
C PRO A 367 36.17 -11.44 4.63
N TYR A 368 36.91 -11.83 3.59
CA TYR A 368 38.37 -11.72 3.46
C TYR A 368 38.83 -10.44 2.76
N LEU A 369 37.91 -9.61 2.27
CA LEU A 369 38.22 -8.34 1.62
C LEU A 369 38.08 -7.18 2.59
N ASP A 370 39.09 -6.30 2.66
CA ASP A 370 39.05 -5.08 3.47
C ASP A 370 38.10 -4.03 2.88
N ASN A 371 38.11 -3.87 1.52
CA ASN A 371 37.20 -3.00 0.80
C ASN A 371 36.04 -3.82 0.22
N LYS A 372 34.96 -3.96 0.97
CA LYS A 372 33.78 -4.67 0.51
C LYS A 372 32.98 -3.82 -0.48
N LYS A 373 32.55 -4.46 -1.56
CA LYS A 373 31.60 -3.92 -2.55
C LYS A 373 30.26 -4.63 -2.37
N PRO A 374 29.14 -4.00 -2.78
CA PRO A 374 27.85 -4.68 -2.84
C PRO A 374 27.95 -6.01 -3.61
N ALA A 375 27.64 -7.11 -2.95
CA ALA A 375 27.61 -8.45 -3.54
C ALA A 375 26.41 -9.25 -3.04
N GLU A 376 26.34 -9.56 -1.74
CA GLU A 376 25.20 -10.27 -1.15
C GLU A 376 23.93 -9.41 -1.20
N ILE A 377 24.01 -8.10 -0.93
CA ILE A 377 22.83 -7.22 -1.02
C ILE A 377 22.27 -7.14 -2.44
N LEU A 378 23.08 -7.31 -3.50
CA LEU A 378 22.58 -7.43 -4.87
C LEU A 378 21.80 -8.72 -5.10
N THR A 379 22.25 -9.82 -4.51
CA THR A 379 21.52 -11.10 -4.54
C THR A 379 20.20 -10.99 -3.80
N ILE A 380 20.21 -10.34 -2.62
CA ILE A 380 18.99 -10.06 -1.84
C ILE A 380 18.04 -9.16 -2.63
N ALA A 381 18.55 -8.11 -3.31
CA ALA A 381 17.74 -7.23 -4.14
C ALA A 381 17.02 -7.98 -5.27
N ASN A 382 17.72 -8.88 -5.98
CA ASN A 382 17.10 -9.71 -7.01
C ASN A 382 16.03 -10.65 -6.43
N HIS A 383 16.24 -11.20 -5.23
CA HIS A 383 15.25 -12.03 -4.55
C HIS A 383 14.02 -11.21 -4.15
N ILE A 384 14.20 -10.00 -3.61
CA ILE A 384 13.11 -9.05 -3.32
C ILE A 384 12.28 -8.80 -4.57
N LEU A 385 12.93 -8.42 -5.70
CA LEU A 385 12.26 -8.14 -6.97
C LEU A 385 11.64 -9.38 -7.65
N GLY A 386 11.94 -10.59 -7.18
CA GLY A 386 11.34 -11.85 -7.61
C GLY A 386 10.26 -12.40 -6.67
N THR A 387 9.96 -11.73 -5.54
CA THR A 387 9.12 -12.29 -4.47
C THR A 387 7.80 -11.54 -4.33
N GLY A 388 6.68 -12.19 -4.64
CA GLY A 388 5.32 -11.75 -4.33
C GLY A 388 5.05 -10.27 -4.60
N GLN A 389 4.51 -9.55 -3.63
CA GLN A 389 4.21 -8.12 -3.76
C GLN A 389 5.45 -7.22 -3.75
N LEU A 390 6.56 -7.65 -3.15
CA LEU A 390 7.81 -6.91 -3.17
C LEU A 390 8.34 -6.73 -4.61
N SER A 391 7.96 -7.64 -5.50
CA SER A 391 8.29 -7.56 -6.93
C SER A 391 7.71 -6.34 -7.65
N LEU A 392 6.73 -5.65 -7.05
CA LEU A 392 6.13 -4.43 -7.60
C LEU A 392 6.98 -3.17 -7.33
N ALA A 393 8.03 -3.26 -6.51
CA ALA A 393 8.92 -2.14 -6.23
C ALA A 393 9.52 -1.57 -7.53
N LYS A 394 9.41 -0.23 -7.70
CA LYS A 394 10.01 0.51 -8.81
C LYS A 394 11.41 0.99 -8.46
N PHE A 395 11.58 1.57 -7.28
CA PHE A 395 12.87 1.89 -6.69
C PHE A 395 13.13 1.01 -5.48
N LEU A 396 14.27 0.33 -5.46
CA LEU A 396 14.76 -0.43 -4.32
C LEU A 396 16.09 0.17 -3.85
N TRP A 397 16.08 0.76 -2.65
CA TRP A 397 17.28 1.23 -1.98
C TRP A 397 17.71 0.21 -0.94
N ILE A 398 18.89 -0.37 -1.09
CA ILE A 398 19.38 -1.44 -0.21
C ILE A 398 20.79 -1.20 0.29
N THR A 399 20.99 -1.42 1.59
CA THR A 399 22.31 -1.43 2.24
C THR A 399 22.47 -2.66 3.12
N ALA A 400 23.65 -2.83 3.73
CA ALA A 400 23.91 -3.89 4.68
C ALA A 400 24.15 -3.36 6.09
N GLU A 401 23.83 -4.19 7.09
CA GLU A 401 24.25 -3.94 8.47
C GLU A 401 25.77 -3.78 8.56
N SER A 402 26.24 -2.82 9.35
CA SER A 402 27.67 -2.69 9.66
C SER A 402 28.10 -3.91 10.47
N ILE A 403 29.01 -4.71 9.92
CA ILE A 403 29.71 -5.71 10.73
C ILE A 403 30.70 -4.94 11.59
N THR A 404 30.33 -4.60 12.81
CA THR A 404 31.29 -4.17 13.83
C THR A 404 32.22 -5.33 14.10
N SER A 405 33.44 -5.29 13.56
CA SER A 405 34.49 -6.18 14.05
C SER A 405 34.69 -5.84 15.54
N GLN A 406 34.65 -6.82 16.42
CA GLN A 406 34.87 -6.64 17.85
C GLN A 406 36.27 -6.07 18.18
N LYS A 407 37.09 -5.74 17.17
CA LYS A 407 38.43 -5.17 17.33
C LYS A 407 38.52 -3.64 17.30
N ASP A 408 37.46 -2.93 16.90
CA ASP A 408 37.53 -1.47 16.70
C ASP A 408 36.96 -0.63 17.85
N ASN A 409 36.83 -1.21 19.06
CA ASN A 409 36.36 -0.50 20.25
C ASN A 409 37.42 0.39 20.94
N ALA A 410 38.57 0.63 20.29
CA ALA A 410 39.57 1.54 20.82
C ALA A 410 40.05 2.49 19.71
N THR A 411 39.76 3.75 19.90
CA THR A 411 40.26 4.91 19.14
C THR A 411 39.53 5.22 17.82
N LEU A 412 38.53 6.09 17.91
CA LEU A 412 38.31 7.22 17.00
C LEU A 412 37.05 8.01 17.43
N VAL A 413 37.19 8.74 18.54
CA VAL A 413 36.29 9.87 18.82
C VAL A 413 36.83 11.06 18.02
N SER A 414 36.31 11.29 16.82
CA SER A 414 36.43 12.58 16.15
C SER A 414 35.03 13.14 15.93
N ASN A 415 34.81 14.31 16.52
CA ASN A 415 33.60 15.14 16.42
C ASN A 415 33.20 15.38 14.96
N ASN A 416 31.95 15.02 14.61
CA ASN A 416 31.25 15.16 13.32
C ASN A 416 31.12 13.90 12.44
N SER A 417 30.91 12.71 13.01
CA SER A 417 30.60 11.52 12.23
C SER A 417 29.07 11.35 12.09
N VAL A 418 28.58 11.34 10.85
CA VAL A 418 27.28 10.74 10.49
C VAL A 418 27.24 9.30 11.02
N ALA A 419 26.11 8.88 11.57
CA ALA A 419 25.91 7.62 12.29
C ALA A 419 26.69 6.44 11.68
N THR A 420 27.45 5.76 12.50
CA THR A 420 28.17 4.52 12.14
C THR A 420 27.21 3.31 12.07
N THR A 421 26.03 3.42 12.64
CA THR A 421 24.95 2.43 12.57
C THR A 421 23.98 2.77 11.45
N VAL A 422 23.56 1.76 10.69
CA VAL A 422 22.52 1.90 9.66
C VAL A 422 21.21 2.36 10.31
N PRO A 423 20.59 3.46 9.87
CA PRO A 423 19.26 3.83 10.36
C PRO A 423 18.22 2.79 9.96
N SER A 424 17.18 2.58 10.79
CA SER A 424 16.05 1.73 10.41
C SER A 424 15.39 2.24 9.12
N VAL A 425 14.92 1.33 8.29
CA VAL A 425 14.18 1.64 7.05
C VAL A 425 12.90 2.47 7.28
N HIS A 426 12.39 2.51 8.51
CA HIS A 426 11.23 3.32 8.90
C HIS A 426 11.57 4.79 9.14
N LYS A 427 12.86 5.13 9.27
CA LYS A 427 13.36 6.50 9.32
C LYS A 427 13.84 6.89 7.91
N VAL A 428 12.87 7.12 7.03
CA VAL A 428 13.10 7.24 5.59
C VAL A 428 14.12 8.31 5.25
N ASP A 429 14.03 9.49 5.84
CA ASP A 429 14.93 10.61 5.63
C ASP A 429 16.37 10.32 6.08
N GLU A 430 16.54 9.74 7.28
CA GLU A 430 17.85 9.32 7.80
C GLU A 430 18.45 8.21 6.91
N PHE A 431 17.63 7.25 6.46
CA PHE A 431 18.06 6.14 5.62
C PHE A 431 18.53 6.62 4.24
N LEU A 432 17.77 7.49 3.58
CA LEU A 432 18.17 8.07 2.29
C LEU A 432 19.47 8.88 2.41
N GLN A 433 19.63 9.71 3.45
CA GLN A 433 20.86 10.43 3.72
C GLN A 433 22.04 9.48 3.95
N TYR A 434 21.83 8.40 4.73
CA TYR A 434 22.83 7.36 4.97
C TYR A 434 23.32 6.73 3.67
N MET A 435 22.42 6.42 2.75
CA MET A 435 22.73 5.86 1.43
C MET A 435 23.48 6.88 0.55
N LEU A 436 22.93 8.09 0.40
CA LEU A 436 23.47 9.12 -0.50
C LEU A 436 24.90 9.56 -0.15
N CYS A 437 25.27 9.55 1.13
CA CYS A 437 26.65 9.90 1.51
C CYS A 437 27.66 8.76 1.25
N ARG A 438 27.21 7.54 0.89
CA ARG A 438 28.05 6.33 0.66
C ARG A 438 28.07 5.88 -0.78
N MET A 439 27.00 6.10 -1.51
CA MET A 439 26.77 5.58 -2.86
C MET A 439 27.83 6.03 -3.88
N ASP A 440 28.32 5.09 -4.68
CA ASP A 440 29.14 5.34 -5.86
C ASP A 440 28.26 5.28 -7.10
N PHE A 441 27.92 6.41 -7.65
CA PHE A 441 27.02 6.47 -8.81
C PHE A 441 27.60 5.89 -10.10
N SER A 442 28.91 5.55 -10.10
CA SER A 442 29.50 4.82 -11.20
C SER A 442 29.27 3.30 -11.13
N ASN A 443 28.92 2.76 -9.95
CA ASN A 443 28.87 1.31 -9.72
C ASN A 443 27.60 0.81 -9.02
N ASP A 444 26.90 1.64 -8.24
CA ASP A 444 25.85 1.20 -7.31
C ASP A 444 24.42 1.34 -7.87
N LEU A 445 24.29 1.63 -9.18
CA LEU A 445 23.01 1.84 -9.87
C LEU A 445 22.72 0.67 -10.82
N HIS A 446 21.67 -0.09 -10.55
CA HIS A 446 21.34 -1.28 -11.35
C HIS A 446 19.94 -1.14 -11.96
N PHE A 447 19.87 -0.82 -13.25
CA PHE A 447 18.65 -0.62 -14.00
C PHE A 447 18.08 -1.92 -14.57
N HIS A 448 16.79 -2.13 -14.36
CA HIS A 448 15.97 -3.05 -15.15
C HIS A 448 15.16 -2.22 -16.15
N THR A 449 15.72 -1.98 -17.32
CA THR A 449 15.22 -1.00 -18.29
C THR A 449 13.90 -1.36 -18.96
N LYS A 450 13.55 -2.65 -19.00
CA LYS A 450 12.26 -3.15 -19.51
C LYS A 450 11.77 -4.27 -18.60
N THR A 451 10.74 -3.99 -17.83
CA THR A 451 10.20 -4.96 -16.86
C THR A 451 8.73 -4.65 -16.54
N THR A 452 8.13 -5.50 -15.73
CA THR A 452 6.75 -5.29 -15.24
C THR A 452 6.72 -4.28 -14.11
N MET A 453 5.65 -3.49 -14.06
CA MET A 453 5.33 -2.54 -13.00
C MET A 453 3.96 -2.82 -12.40
N ASP A 454 3.63 -2.12 -11.33
CA ASP A 454 2.28 -2.10 -10.79
C ASP A 454 1.29 -1.60 -11.86
N THR A 455 0.13 -2.24 -11.95
CA THR A 455 -0.96 -1.85 -12.88
C THR A 455 -1.43 -0.41 -12.69
N LEU A 456 -1.26 0.13 -11.48
CA LEU A 456 -1.70 1.48 -11.12
C LEU A 456 -0.58 2.53 -11.26
N ASP A 457 0.65 2.12 -11.58
CA ASP A 457 1.76 3.04 -11.84
C ASP A 457 1.81 3.42 -13.33
N TYR A 458 1.33 4.61 -13.64
CA TYR A 458 1.30 5.18 -14.99
C TYR A 458 2.55 5.98 -15.36
N SER A 459 3.65 5.85 -14.62
CA SER A 459 4.92 6.49 -14.98
C SER A 459 5.65 5.77 -16.13
N GLY A 460 5.29 4.52 -16.42
CA GLY A 460 5.88 3.71 -17.49
C GLY A 460 5.35 4.01 -18.88
N ASP A 461 5.85 3.25 -19.86
CA ASP A 461 5.54 3.45 -21.29
C ASP A 461 4.19 2.86 -21.70
N ASP A 462 3.67 1.86 -20.96
CA ASP A 462 2.41 1.15 -21.25
C ASP A 462 1.88 0.48 -19.98
N LEU A 463 0.68 -0.08 -20.03
CA LEU A 463 0.06 -0.81 -18.93
C LEU A 463 0.95 -1.97 -18.45
N ASN A 464 1.27 -2.00 -17.16
CA ASN A 464 2.20 -2.95 -16.53
C ASN A 464 3.62 -2.97 -17.13
N SER A 465 4.04 -1.94 -17.84
CA SER A 465 5.32 -1.86 -18.53
C SER A 465 6.10 -0.61 -18.13
N GLY A 466 7.35 -0.79 -17.74
CA GLY A 466 8.23 0.30 -17.36
C GLY A 466 9.62 -0.21 -16.94
N SER A 467 10.24 0.48 -16.01
CA SER A 467 11.59 0.16 -15.56
C SER A 467 11.72 0.18 -14.03
N LYS A 468 12.80 -0.40 -13.52
CA LYS A 468 13.13 -0.39 -12.10
C LYS A 468 14.58 0.01 -11.89
N LEU A 469 14.86 0.57 -10.71
CA LEU A 469 16.21 0.92 -10.30
C LEU A 469 16.50 0.36 -8.91
N VAL A 470 17.55 -0.46 -8.82
CA VAL A 470 18.16 -0.86 -7.55
C VAL A 470 19.34 0.06 -7.27
N LEU A 471 19.32 0.70 -6.10
CA LEU A 471 20.42 1.51 -5.57
C LEU A 471 21.02 0.73 -4.40
N ALA A 472 22.18 0.13 -4.61
CA ALA A 472 22.83 -0.78 -3.67
C ALA A 472 24.14 -0.20 -3.19
N ALA A 473 24.20 0.32 -1.97
CA ALA A 473 25.41 0.92 -1.43
C ALA A 473 25.81 0.31 -0.10
N TYR A 474 27.11 0.05 0.05
CA TYR A 474 27.71 -0.47 1.26
C TYR A 474 29.12 0.10 1.46
N GLY A 475 29.52 0.32 2.70
CA GLY A 475 30.88 0.75 3.04
C GLY A 475 30.96 2.11 3.70
N ASN A 476 32.15 2.74 3.60
CA ASN A 476 32.45 3.97 4.29
C ASN A 476 31.78 5.19 3.65
N GLN A 477 31.57 6.22 4.44
CA GLN A 477 31.10 7.51 3.95
C GLN A 477 32.12 8.11 2.96
N ARG A 478 31.65 8.50 1.78
CA ARG A 478 32.43 9.10 0.68
C ARG A 478 32.38 10.61 0.70
N ARG A 479 31.21 11.19 1.03
CA ARG A 479 30.97 12.64 0.97
C ARG A 479 30.12 13.16 2.10
N LYS A 480 30.20 14.48 2.31
CA LYS A 480 29.24 15.24 3.12
C LYS A 480 28.14 15.77 2.21
N LEU A 481 26.89 15.65 2.61
CA LEU A 481 25.75 16.11 1.82
C LEU A 481 25.60 17.63 1.90
N ALA A 482 25.24 18.27 0.80
CA ALA A 482 25.00 19.71 0.72
C ALA A 482 23.80 20.11 1.59
N THR A 483 23.98 21.06 2.47
CA THR A 483 22.93 21.67 3.29
C THR A 483 22.65 23.13 2.90
N ILE A 484 23.44 23.67 1.97
CA ILE A 484 23.33 25.02 1.41
C ILE A 484 23.36 24.85 -0.12
N LEU A 485 22.55 25.65 -0.82
CA LEU A 485 22.54 25.65 -2.29
C LEU A 485 23.90 26.13 -2.82
N PRO A 486 24.60 25.32 -3.63
CA PRO A 486 25.80 25.77 -4.30
C PRO A 486 25.53 26.90 -5.30
N GLU A 487 26.46 27.82 -5.45
CA GLU A 487 26.35 28.98 -6.36
C GLU A 487 26.10 28.53 -7.82
N LYS A 488 26.68 27.42 -8.24
CA LYS A 488 26.44 26.83 -9.57
C LYS A 488 24.97 26.45 -9.79
N ILE A 489 24.30 25.92 -8.78
CA ILE A 489 22.90 25.54 -8.86
C ILE A 489 22.01 26.77 -8.83
N THR A 490 22.29 27.75 -7.98
CA THR A 490 21.52 29.03 -7.94
C THR A 490 21.68 29.82 -9.23
N SER A 491 22.85 29.79 -9.86
CA SER A 491 23.10 30.39 -11.17
C SER A 491 22.39 29.65 -12.31
N LEU A 492 22.23 28.33 -12.16
CA LEU A 492 21.52 27.48 -13.12
C LEU A 492 20.01 27.76 -13.07
N ASN A 493 19.44 27.82 -11.88
CA ASN A 493 18.01 28.01 -11.67
C ASN A 493 17.74 28.80 -10.38
N ALA A 494 17.16 30.01 -10.52
CA ALA A 494 16.86 30.89 -9.39
C ALA A 494 15.75 30.36 -8.46
N GLN A 495 14.95 29.38 -8.92
CA GLN A 495 13.89 28.73 -8.14
C GLN A 495 14.36 27.39 -7.55
N ALA A 496 15.65 27.24 -7.29
CA ALA A 496 16.18 26.04 -6.65
C ALA A 496 15.86 26.04 -5.15
N HIS A 497 15.52 24.88 -4.62
CA HIS A 497 15.28 24.64 -3.19
C HIS A 497 15.98 23.36 -2.73
N ILE A 498 16.58 23.38 -1.53
CA ILE A 498 17.03 22.17 -0.86
C ILE A 498 15.81 21.50 -0.25
N ILE A 499 15.63 20.20 -0.56
CA ILE A 499 14.56 19.37 0.01
C ILE A 499 15.05 18.64 1.26
N MET A 500 16.21 18.02 1.13
CA MET A 500 16.93 17.37 2.21
C MET A 500 18.44 17.45 1.92
N PRO A 501 19.32 17.17 2.89
CA PRO A 501 20.75 17.18 2.63
C PRO A 501 21.12 16.39 1.37
N GLY A 502 21.77 17.05 0.42
CA GLY A 502 22.23 16.46 -0.85
C GLY A 502 21.18 16.40 -1.98
N VAL A 503 19.91 16.72 -1.73
CA VAL A 503 18.83 16.65 -2.72
C VAL A 503 18.24 18.05 -2.96
N ILE A 504 18.21 18.46 -4.22
CA ILE A 504 17.80 19.80 -4.64
C ILE A 504 16.68 19.70 -5.68
N ALA A 505 15.60 20.45 -5.50
CA ALA A 505 14.57 20.65 -6.52
C ALA A 505 14.82 21.93 -7.30
N ILE A 506 14.54 21.88 -8.60
CA ILE A 506 14.62 23.03 -9.52
C ILE A 506 13.37 23.11 -10.39
N SER A 507 13.05 24.33 -10.87
CA SER A 507 11.89 24.54 -11.74
C SER A 507 12.08 23.99 -13.14
N ALA A 508 11.03 23.32 -13.67
CA ALA A 508 10.96 22.79 -15.04
C ALA A 508 10.70 23.88 -16.12
N GLU A 509 10.42 25.14 -15.73
CA GLU A 509 9.98 26.16 -16.71
C GLU A 509 10.97 26.39 -17.87
N LYS A 510 12.27 26.21 -17.62
CA LYS A 510 13.34 26.46 -18.62
C LYS A 510 14.35 25.31 -18.69
N GLU A 511 14.16 24.27 -17.92
CA GLU A 511 15.15 23.22 -17.77
C GLU A 511 14.57 21.84 -18.13
N THR A 512 15.37 21.08 -18.85
CA THR A 512 15.16 19.66 -19.11
C THR A 512 16.36 18.88 -18.56
N VAL A 513 16.22 17.58 -18.43
CA VAL A 513 17.32 16.70 -17.99
C VAL A 513 18.58 16.94 -18.83
N TYR A 514 18.43 16.96 -20.16
CA TYR A 514 19.55 17.17 -21.09
C TYR A 514 20.14 18.57 -20.98
N SER A 515 19.32 19.61 -20.78
CA SER A 515 19.84 20.98 -20.64
C SER A 515 20.70 21.14 -19.40
N ILE A 516 20.31 20.50 -18.28
CA ILE A 516 21.09 20.52 -17.04
C ILE A 516 22.37 19.71 -17.19
N GLN A 517 22.28 18.52 -17.80
CA GLN A 517 23.44 17.68 -18.06
C GLN A 517 24.52 18.43 -18.86
N GLU A 518 24.14 19.10 -19.95
CA GLU A 518 25.08 19.88 -20.77
C GLU A 518 25.64 21.11 -20.04
N LYS A 519 24.83 21.83 -19.24
CA LYS A 519 25.29 22.98 -18.45
C LYS A 519 26.25 22.61 -17.32
N LEU A 520 26.14 21.41 -16.77
CA LEU A 520 26.96 20.91 -15.67
C LEU A 520 28.09 19.98 -16.13
N LYS A 521 28.23 19.76 -17.42
CA LYS A 521 29.24 18.87 -18.02
C LYS A 521 30.67 19.23 -17.57
N GLY A 522 31.43 18.21 -17.19
CA GLY A 522 32.80 18.35 -16.67
C GLY A 522 32.88 18.90 -15.24
N GLN A 523 31.76 19.10 -14.58
CA GLN A 523 31.68 19.61 -13.20
C GLN A 523 31.08 18.57 -12.22
N GLY A 524 30.74 17.38 -12.73
CA GLY A 524 30.01 16.38 -11.98
C GLY A 524 30.72 15.95 -10.70
N GLU A 525 32.00 15.58 -10.78
CA GLU A 525 32.79 15.11 -9.63
C GLU A 525 32.93 16.20 -8.55
N ASP A 526 33.11 17.47 -8.94
CA ASP A 526 33.19 18.58 -7.98
C ASP A 526 31.86 18.79 -7.26
N LEU A 527 30.73 18.79 -7.99
CA LEU A 527 29.39 18.92 -7.42
C LEU A 527 29.04 17.77 -6.48
N LEU A 528 29.35 16.53 -6.89
CA LEU A 528 29.02 15.33 -6.13
C LEU A 528 29.93 15.16 -4.91
N GLU A 529 31.24 15.09 -5.12
CA GLU A 529 32.16 14.64 -4.07
C GLU A 529 32.61 15.77 -3.14
N LYS A 530 32.74 17.02 -3.66
CA LYS A 530 33.18 18.15 -2.83
C LYS A 530 32.03 19.00 -2.30
N GLN A 531 31.00 19.25 -3.13
CA GLN A 531 29.86 20.09 -2.74
C GLN A 531 28.69 19.28 -2.17
N GLY A 532 28.70 17.95 -2.35
CA GLY A 532 27.72 17.04 -1.75
C GLY A 532 26.32 17.08 -2.38
N VAL A 533 26.20 17.56 -3.62
CA VAL A 533 24.94 17.50 -4.39
C VAL A 533 24.84 16.11 -4.98
N THR A 534 23.83 15.35 -4.59
CA THR A 534 23.65 13.95 -5.04
C THR A 534 22.54 13.80 -6.05
N ILE A 535 21.41 14.47 -5.84
CA ILE A 535 20.25 14.39 -6.73
C ILE A 535 19.73 15.81 -7.02
N ILE A 536 19.48 16.08 -8.29
CA ILE A 536 18.79 17.27 -8.79
C ILE A 536 17.44 16.81 -9.35
N ILE A 537 16.33 17.37 -8.85
CA ILE A 537 14.98 17.01 -9.25
C ILE A 537 14.35 18.14 -10.03
N ILE A 538 13.92 17.88 -11.24
CA ILE A 538 13.15 18.80 -12.07
C ILE A 538 11.66 18.62 -11.75
N THR A 539 10.98 19.70 -11.40
CA THR A 539 9.55 19.68 -11.05
C THR A 539 8.88 20.99 -11.42
N GLU A 540 7.55 21.01 -11.56
CA GLU A 540 6.77 22.22 -11.80
C GLU A 540 6.79 23.19 -10.61
N ASN A 541 6.84 22.65 -9.40
CA ASN A 541 6.77 23.46 -8.17
C ASN A 541 7.81 23.02 -7.13
N PRO A 542 9.06 23.48 -7.25
CA PRO A 542 10.12 23.12 -6.32
C PRO A 542 9.87 23.64 -4.89
N ALA A 543 9.21 24.78 -4.73
CA ALA A 543 8.87 25.33 -3.42
C ALA A 543 7.89 24.39 -2.67
N TRP A 544 6.80 23.98 -3.33
CA TRP A 544 5.84 23.02 -2.77
C TRP A 544 6.51 21.68 -2.42
N MET A 545 7.42 21.21 -3.27
CA MET A 545 8.15 19.97 -3.01
C MET A 545 9.04 20.07 -1.78
N ALA A 546 9.58 21.26 -1.49
CA ALA A 546 10.43 21.52 -0.34
C ALA A 546 9.67 21.84 0.97
N GLU A 547 8.37 22.12 0.90
CA GLU A 547 7.53 22.41 2.09
C GLU A 547 7.38 21.20 3.01
N ASP A 548 7.28 19.99 2.43
CA ASP A 548 7.08 18.76 3.17
C ASP A 548 7.86 17.61 2.52
N PHE A 549 8.58 16.85 3.31
CA PHE A 549 9.32 15.67 2.87
C PHE A 549 8.41 14.65 2.14
N ASN A 550 7.16 14.50 2.55
CA ASN A 550 6.20 13.61 1.88
C ASN A 550 5.81 14.12 0.48
N ASN A 551 5.85 15.44 0.22
CA ASN A 551 5.64 15.98 -1.12
C ASN A 551 6.75 15.53 -2.07
N PHE A 552 8.00 15.60 -1.62
CA PHE A 552 9.16 15.13 -2.35
C PHE A 552 9.05 13.62 -2.64
N ILE A 553 8.85 12.81 -1.60
CA ILE A 553 8.75 11.36 -1.74
C ILE A 553 7.62 10.99 -2.71
N TRP A 554 6.44 11.57 -2.53
CA TRP A 554 5.31 11.28 -3.40
C TRP A 554 5.57 11.66 -4.85
N ALA A 555 5.89 12.94 -5.12
CA ALA A 555 6.02 13.42 -6.49
C ALA A 555 7.17 12.74 -7.24
N THR A 556 8.31 12.54 -6.58
CA THR A 556 9.48 11.93 -7.22
C THR A 556 9.23 10.47 -7.56
N PHE A 557 8.87 9.66 -6.57
CA PHE A 557 8.83 8.22 -6.77
C PHE A 557 7.58 7.73 -7.50
N THR A 558 6.48 8.49 -7.53
CA THR A 558 5.32 8.12 -8.34
C THR A 558 5.45 8.55 -9.81
N ARG A 559 6.18 9.63 -10.13
CA ARG A 559 6.22 10.20 -11.48
C ARG A 559 7.43 9.74 -12.31
N VAL A 560 8.54 9.41 -11.66
CA VAL A 560 9.78 9.03 -12.35
C VAL A 560 9.73 7.58 -12.81
N ASN A 561 9.90 7.35 -14.12
CA ASN A 561 10.23 6.05 -14.69
C ASN A 561 11.77 5.94 -14.79
N PRO A 562 12.44 5.06 -14.02
CA PRO A 562 13.89 5.12 -13.88
C PRO A 562 14.70 5.15 -15.17
N ALA A 563 14.34 4.34 -16.16
CA ALA A 563 15.13 4.27 -17.40
C ALA A 563 14.93 5.46 -18.35
N ASN A 564 13.80 6.17 -18.23
CA ASN A 564 13.46 7.25 -19.15
C ASN A 564 13.70 8.64 -18.54
N ASP A 565 13.56 8.74 -17.21
CA ASP A 565 13.49 10.01 -16.51
C ASP A 565 14.70 10.28 -15.60
N ILE A 566 15.69 9.37 -15.58
CA ILE A 566 16.92 9.55 -14.80
C ILE A 566 18.11 9.65 -15.75
N GLU A 567 18.86 10.72 -15.58
CA GLU A 567 20.17 10.93 -16.18
C GLU A 567 21.19 11.30 -15.10
N GLY A 568 22.46 11.42 -15.49
CA GLY A 568 23.54 11.79 -14.59
C GLY A 568 24.48 12.79 -15.22
N VAL A 569 25.02 13.70 -14.40
CA VAL A 569 26.09 14.59 -14.87
C VAL A 569 27.33 13.76 -15.10
N ASP A 570 27.96 13.95 -16.27
CA ASP A 570 29.12 13.18 -16.71
C ASP A 570 28.85 11.64 -16.69
N SER A 571 27.68 11.25 -17.20
CA SER A 571 27.27 9.85 -17.32
C SER A 571 27.98 9.12 -18.46
N GLY A 572 28.04 7.80 -18.36
CA GLY A 572 28.63 6.94 -19.37
C GLY A 572 28.23 5.48 -19.20
N ILE A 573 28.58 4.67 -20.19
CA ILE A 573 28.35 3.22 -20.17
C ILE A 573 29.71 2.52 -20.22
N GLU A 574 29.98 1.73 -19.19
CA GLU A 574 31.15 0.85 -19.16
C GLU A 574 30.68 -0.61 -19.04
N ASN A 575 31.14 -1.48 -19.96
CA ASN A 575 30.75 -2.89 -20.00
C ASN A 575 29.23 -3.12 -19.94
N LYS A 576 28.43 -2.26 -20.56
CA LYS A 576 26.96 -2.20 -20.52
C LYS A 576 26.38 -1.77 -19.16
N HIS A 577 27.19 -1.41 -18.21
CA HIS A 577 26.76 -0.80 -16.97
C HIS A 577 26.69 0.73 -17.15
N TRP A 578 25.54 1.32 -16.87
CA TRP A 578 25.36 2.77 -16.88
C TRP A 578 25.69 3.35 -15.51
N GLY A 579 26.42 4.45 -15.48
CA GLY A 579 26.72 5.19 -14.26
C GLY A 579 27.13 6.64 -14.57
N CYS A 580 27.37 7.44 -13.53
CA CYS A 580 27.81 8.82 -13.68
C CYS A 580 28.84 9.22 -12.63
N LYS A 581 29.59 10.30 -12.92
CA LYS A 581 30.59 10.87 -12.00
C LYS A 581 30.04 12.06 -11.22
N GLY A 582 28.84 12.53 -11.53
CA GLY A 582 28.20 13.68 -10.91
C GLY A 582 26.82 13.36 -10.34
N PRO A 583 26.05 14.39 -9.95
CA PRO A 583 24.70 14.23 -9.46
C PRO A 583 23.80 13.50 -10.44
N LEU A 584 22.85 12.72 -9.90
CA LEU A 584 21.72 12.22 -10.66
C LEU A 584 20.74 13.35 -10.95
N ILE A 585 20.08 13.31 -12.10
CA ILE A 585 19.04 14.27 -12.49
C ILE A 585 17.75 13.48 -12.70
N PHE A 586 16.72 13.77 -11.93
CA PHE A 586 15.42 13.12 -11.98
C PHE A 586 14.39 14.07 -12.60
N ASP A 587 13.70 13.64 -13.63
CA ASP A 587 12.54 14.36 -14.18
C ASP A 587 11.26 13.90 -13.48
N ALA A 588 10.86 14.63 -12.43
CA ALA A 588 9.62 14.41 -11.69
C ALA A 588 8.46 15.29 -12.19
N THR A 589 8.53 15.78 -13.42
CA THR A 589 7.42 16.52 -14.04
C THR A 589 6.26 15.59 -14.40
N ILE A 590 5.05 16.16 -14.52
CA ILE A 590 3.87 15.43 -14.98
C ILE A 590 3.97 15.28 -16.52
N LYS A 591 3.95 14.04 -17.01
CA LYS A 591 3.96 13.71 -18.42
C LYS A 591 2.53 13.51 -18.94
N LYS A 592 2.34 13.61 -20.26
CA LYS A 592 1.02 13.50 -20.90
C LYS A 592 0.31 12.16 -20.67
N HIS A 593 1.08 11.09 -20.47
CA HIS A 593 0.56 9.74 -20.23
C HIS A 593 0.29 9.47 -18.74
N HIS A 594 0.72 10.37 -17.83
CA HIS A 594 0.42 10.21 -16.41
C HIS A 594 -1.08 10.36 -16.16
N ALA A 595 -1.58 9.58 -15.23
CA ALA A 595 -2.94 9.72 -14.75
C ALA A 595 -3.13 11.06 -14.01
N PRO A 596 -4.31 11.70 -14.10
CA PRO A 596 -4.57 12.94 -13.39
C PRO A 596 -4.53 12.75 -11.88
N ALA A 597 -3.97 13.73 -11.18
CA ALA A 597 -4.02 13.77 -9.71
C ALA A 597 -5.45 14.03 -9.22
N MET A 598 -5.76 13.54 -8.02
CA MET A 598 -7.06 13.76 -7.41
C MET A 598 -7.21 15.21 -6.94
N GLU A 599 -8.36 15.80 -7.26
CA GLU A 599 -8.71 17.17 -6.88
C GLU A 599 -9.85 17.20 -5.86
N LYS A 600 -9.82 18.18 -4.94
CA LYS A 600 -10.89 18.42 -3.96
C LYS A 600 -11.97 19.29 -4.60
N ASN A 601 -13.25 18.96 -4.39
CA ASN A 601 -14.36 19.82 -4.78
C ASN A 601 -14.57 20.93 -3.74
N MET A 602 -14.29 22.16 -4.12
CA MET A 602 -14.29 23.32 -3.20
C MET A 602 -15.67 23.64 -2.60
N GLU A 603 -16.77 23.32 -3.27
CA GLU A 603 -18.11 23.53 -2.72
C GLU A 603 -18.43 22.50 -1.64
N VAL A 604 -18.06 21.26 -1.89
CA VAL A 604 -18.17 20.18 -0.89
C VAL A 604 -17.31 20.50 0.33
N GLU A 605 -16.05 20.94 0.12
CA GLU A 605 -15.16 21.32 1.21
C GLU A 605 -15.73 22.43 2.11
N LYS A 606 -16.40 23.43 1.53
CA LYS A 606 -17.09 24.49 2.30
C LYS A 606 -18.23 23.94 3.15
N ARG A 607 -19.06 23.05 2.58
CA ARG A 607 -20.16 22.40 3.33
C ARG A 607 -19.64 21.56 4.47
N VAL A 608 -18.63 20.72 4.20
CA VAL A 608 -17.96 19.86 5.18
C VAL A 608 -17.35 20.69 6.31
N THR A 609 -16.67 21.81 6.01
CA THR A 609 -16.13 22.73 7.02
C THR A 609 -17.24 23.26 7.93
N SER A 610 -18.38 23.65 7.36
CA SER A 610 -19.52 24.13 8.15
C SER A 610 -20.12 23.04 9.05
N LEU A 611 -20.22 21.82 8.55
CA LEU A 611 -20.72 20.68 9.30
C LEU A 611 -19.77 20.30 10.45
N LEU A 612 -18.47 20.12 10.14
CA LEU A 612 -17.49 19.63 11.10
C LEU A 612 -17.18 20.60 12.23
N LYS A 613 -17.34 21.92 12.01
CA LYS A 613 -17.28 22.93 13.10
C LYS A 613 -18.21 22.62 14.27
N LYS A 614 -19.37 21.99 14.02
CA LYS A 614 -20.33 21.60 15.07
C LYS A 614 -19.77 20.48 15.97
N TYR A 615 -18.79 19.73 15.46
CA TYR A 615 -18.18 18.59 16.10
C TYR A 615 -16.76 18.87 16.61
N GLY A 616 -16.27 20.11 16.45
CA GLY A 616 -14.96 20.53 16.93
C GLY A 616 -13.79 20.26 15.99
N PHE A 617 -14.06 20.03 14.69
CA PHE A 617 -13.08 19.83 13.63
C PHE A 617 -13.08 20.96 12.61
#